data_72385e48961e4d1720a36ccd4be37da5
#
_entry.id   72385e48961e4d1720a36ccd4be37da5
#
_cell.length_a   1.000
_cell.length_b   1.000
_cell.length_c   1.000
_cell.angle_alpha   90.00
_cell.angle_beta   90.00
_cell.angle_gamma   90.00
#
_symmetry.space_group_name_H-M   'P 1'
#
loop_
_entity.id
_entity.type
_entity.pdbx_description
1 polymer ?
#
loop_
_entity_poly.entity_id
_entity_poly.type
_entity_poly.pdbx_seq_one_letter_code
_entity_poly.pdbx_strand_id
1 'polypeptide(L)'
;VRRALEDEFEIHEVASRGEAIELVRDIGGFEVVIVDMRPTSVIDGEVRIHANEAIRILLRTEPGIGIVAHGERAQRHLASSALQAGASAYVARTASTEELQRAARAARDQERYVDPAVPPRGSRGMLTKRQREILQLLANGESTTVAARELDLSEETVKTHTKHALARLGARNRTHAVAIALRECLID
;
A
#
# COMPACT_ATOMS: atom_id res chain seq x y z
N VAL A 1 -5.08 17.64 -8.00
CA VAL A 1 -5.07 16.63 -9.06
C VAL A 1 -5.49 17.24 -10.38
N ARG A 2 -6.72 17.78 -10.50
CA ARG A 2 -7.28 18.31 -11.77
C ARG A 2 -6.31 19.23 -12.51
N ARG A 3 -5.88 20.35 -11.87
CA ARG A 3 -4.94 21.32 -12.48
C ARG A 3 -3.63 20.73 -12.98
N ALA A 4 -3.24 19.60 -12.44
CA ALA A 4 -1.99 18.95 -12.82
C ALA A 4 -2.11 18.13 -14.10
N LEU A 5 -3.32 17.78 -14.51
CA LEU A 5 -3.56 16.81 -15.58
C LEU A 5 -4.42 17.37 -16.73
N GLU A 6 -5.14 18.50 -16.51
CA GLU A 6 -6.07 19.06 -17.50
C GLU A 6 -5.46 19.49 -18.84
N ASP A 7 -4.14 19.67 -18.88
CA ASP A 7 -3.41 19.96 -20.12
C ASP A 7 -3.22 18.73 -21.02
N GLU A 8 -3.32 17.51 -20.45
CA GLU A 8 -3.01 16.26 -21.17
C GLU A 8 -4.20 15.29 -21.20
N PHE A 9 -5.16 15.43 -20.27
CA PHE A 9 -6.27 14.51 -20.10
C PHE A 9 -7.61 15.26 -19.98
N GLU A 10 -8.65 14.69 -20.59
CA GLU A 10 -10.02 15.07 -20.26
C GLU A 10 -10.40 14.46 -18.90
N ILE A 11 -10.85 15.31 -17.95
CA ILE A 11 -10.98 14.91 -16.55
C ILE A 11 -12.45 14.89 -16.12
N HIS A 12 -12.87 13.73 -15.66
CA HIS A 12 -14.13 13.52 -14.96
C HIS A 12 -13.87 13.37 -13.47
N GLU A 13 -14.48 14.20 -12.64
CA GLU A 13 -14.39 14.13 -11.19
C GLU A 13 -15.67 13.53 -10.61
N VAL A 14 -15.50 12.60 -9.68
CA VAL A 14 -16.60 11.96 -8.96
C VAL A 14 -16.36 12.02 -7.46
N ALA A 15 -17.42 12.02 -6.67
CA ALA A 15 -17.32 12.17 -5.22
C ALA A 15 -16.96 10.86 -4.50
N SER A 16 -17.23 9.72 -5.11
CA SER A 16 -17.01 8.41 -4.48
C SER A 16 -16.39 7.38 -5.43
N ARG A 17 -15.82 6.32 -4.85
CA ARG A 17 -15.30 5.17 -5.60
C ARG A 17 -16.43 4.38 -6.29
N GLY A 18 -17.63 4.37 -5.70
CA GLY A 18 -18.81 3.77 -6.30
C GLY A 18 -19.19 4.48 -7.59
N GLU A 19 -19.33 5.81 -7.55
CA GLU A 19 -19.59 6.63 -8.73
C GLU A 19 -18.51 6.47 -9.81
N ALA A 20 -17.23 6.34 -9.43
CA ALA A 20 -16.15 6.07 -10.38
C ALA A 20 -16.35 4.73 -11.12
N ILE A 21 -16.75 3.69 -10.39
CA ILE A 21 -17.02 2.37 -10.97
C ILE A 21 -18.23 2.41 -11.91
N GLU A 22 -19.30 3.09 -11.51
CA GLU A 22 -20.50 3.28 -12.33
C GLU A 22 -20.16 4.08 -13.59
N LEU A 23 -19.43 5.17 -13.48
CA LEU A 23 -19.02 6.00 -14.60
C LEU A 23 -18.17 5.21 -15.62
N VAL A 24 -17.20 4.42 -15.16
CA VAL A 24 -16.38 3.55 -16.02
C VAL A 24 -17.24 2.49 -16.69
N ARG A 25 -18.22 1.92 -15.99
CA ARG A 25 -19.15 0.92 -16.55
C ARG A 25 -20.07 1.49 -17.62
N ASP A 26 -20.60 2.70 -17.39
CA ASP A 26 -21.66 3.28 -18.21
C ASP A 26 -21.10 3.96 -19.46
N ILE A 27 -19.94 4.62 -19.35
CA ILE A 27 -19.33 5.38 -20.46
C ILE A 27 -18.20 4.54 -21.11
N GLY A 28 -17.34 3.92 -20.31
CA GLY A 28 -16.14 3.21 -20.78
C GLY A 28 -15.09 4.13 -21.42
N GLY A 29 -14.02 3.53 -21.93
CA GLY A 29 -12.98 4.23 -22.69
C GLY A 29 -12.07 5.14 -21.87
N PHE A 30 -12.05 5.00 -20.56
CA PHE A 30 -11.13 5.73 -19.70
C PHE A 30 -9.73 5.14 -19.78
N GLU A 31 -8.74 5.97 -20.09
CA GLU A 31 -7.33 5.53 -20.12
C GLU A 31 -6.78 5.33 -18.71
N VAL A 32 -7.14 6.22 -17.76
CA VAL A 32 -6.60 6.24 -16.40
C VAL A 32 -7.67 6.58 -15.38
N VAL A 33 -7.65 5.90 -14.24
CA VAL A 33 -8.44 6.26 -13.05
C VAL A 33 -7.51 6.52 -11.87
N ILE A 34 -7.71 7.64 -11.19
CA ILE A 34 -7.00 7.98 -9.96
C ILE A 34 -7.86 7.62 -8.76
N VAL A 35 -7.40 6.66 -7.96
CA VAL A 35 -8.12 6.16 -6.79
C VAL A 35 -7.50 6.71 -5.51
N ASP A 36 -8.27 7.48 -4.74
CA ASP A 36 -7.86 7.97 -3.43
C ASP A 36 -7.77 6.81 -2.43
N MET A 37 -6.60 6.65 -1.80
CA MET A 37 -6.31 5.58 -0.84
C MET A 37 -6.70 5.88 0.60
N ARG A 38 -7.36 7.02 0.88
CA ARG A 38 -7.81 7.34 2.24
C ARG A 38 -8.74 6.25 2.79
N PRO A 39 -8.61 5.91 4.09
CA PRO A 39 -9.59 5.04 4.73
C PRO A 39 -11.00 5.61 4.57
N THR A 40 -11.95 4.78 4.25
CA THR A 40 -13.36 5.17 4.27
C THR A 40 -13.85 5.13 5.70
N SER A 41 -14.17 6.29 6.27
CA SER A 41 -14.99 6.35 7.49
C SER A 41 -16.43 6.05 7.12
N VAL A 42 -17.09 5.21 7.91
CA VAL A 42 -18.54 5.02 7.82
C VAL A 42 -19.19 6.31 8.33
N ILE A 43 -19.76 7.11 7.43
CA ILE A 43 -20.62 8.23 7.76
C ILE A 43 -21.96 7.90 7.11
N ASP A 44 -23.04 7.96 7.88
CA ASP A 44 -24.43 7.79 7.44
C ASP A 44 -24.84 6.42 6.88
N GLY A 45 -24.22 5.31 7.35
CA GLY A 45 -24.72 3.95 7.04
C GLY A 45 -24.46 3.43 5.62
N GLU A 46 -23.81 4.20 4.75
CA GLU A 46 -23.42 3.73 3.44
C GLU A 46 -22.18 2.83 3.48
N VAL A 47 -22.28 1.67 2.86
CA VAL A 47 -21.14 0.76 2.64
C VAL A 47 -20.23 1.36 1.59
N ARG A 48 -19.13 1.96 2.04
CA ARG A 48 -18.13 2.53 1.14
C ARG A 48 -17.13 1.46 0.68
N ILE A 49 -16.93 1.37 -0.61
CA ILE A 49 -15.97 0.45 -1.23
C ILE A 49 -14.54 0.81 -0.79
N HIS A 50 -13.79 -0.17 -0.25
CA HIS A 50 -12.39 0.02 0.08
C HIS A 50 -11.54 0.28 -1.18
N ALA A 51 -10.48 1.07 -1.06
CA ALA A 51 -9.67 1.48 -2.21
C ALA A 51 -9.13 0.29 -3.02
N ASN A 52 -8.58 -0.73 -2.35
CA ASN A 52 -8.06 -1.92 -3.03
C ASN A 52 -9.17 -2.76 -3.70
N GLU A 53 -10.37 -2.73 -3.14
CA GLU A 53 -11.53 -3.39 -3.74
C GLU A 53 -12.00 -2.62 -4.98
N ALA A 54 -12.07 -1.29 -4.91
CA ALA A 54 -12.38 -0.44 -6.06
C ALA A 54 -11.39 -0.67 -7.21
N ILE A 55 -10.09 -0.75 -6.92
CA ILE A 55 -9.05 -1.06 -7.90
C ILE A 55 -9.36 -2.39 -8.61
N ARG A 56 -9.66 -3.46 -7.84
CA ARG A 56 -9.99 -4.76 -8.44
C ARG A 56 -11.28 -4.75 -9.25
N ILE A 57 -12.28 -3.99 -8.82
CA ILE A 57 -13.55 -3.87 -9.55
C ILE A 57 -13.31 -3.11 -10.86
N LEU A 58 -12.62 -1.98 -10.83
CA LEU A 58 -12.30 -1.18 -12.01
C LEU A 58 -11.55 -2.02 -13.07
N LEU A 59 -10.53 -2.78 -12.67
CA LEU A 59 -9.78 -3.66 -13.57
C LEU A 59 -10.62 -4.82 -14.15
N ARG A 60 -11.65 -5.25 -13.44
CA ARG A 60 -12.61 -6.24 -13.98
C ARG A 60 -13.63 -5.61 -14.91
N THR A 61 -14.01 -4.37 -14.65
CA THR A 61 -14.99 -3.63 -15.46
C THR A 61 -14.37 -3.23 -16.81
N GLU A 62 -13.15 -2.73 -16.78
CA GLU A 62 -12.41 -2.33 -17.98
C GLU A 62 -10.96 -2.86 -17.90
N PRO A 63 -10.71 -4.07 -18.43
CA PRO A 63 -9.36 -4.62 -18.51
C PRO A 63 -8.47 -3.75 -19.40
N GLY A 64 -7.36 -3.27 -18.85
CA GLY A 64 -6.47 -2.35 -19.56
C GLY A 64 -6.54 -0.92 -19.09
N ILE A 65 -7.50 -0.56 -18.23
CA ILE A 65 -7.52 0.76 -17.60
C ILE A 65 -6.29 0.95 -16.71
N GLY A 66 -5.59 2.08 -16.85
CA GLY A 66 -4.49 2.45 -15.99
C GLY A 66 -5.00 2.92 -14.62
N ILE A 67 -4.41 2.42 -13.53
CA ILE A 67 -4.85 2.86 -12.19
C ILE A 67 -3.70 3.50 -11.43
N VAL A 68 -3.89 4.76 -11.05
CA VAL A 68 -3.01 5.50 -10.14
C VAL A 68 -3.63 5.50 -8.74
N ALA A 69 -2.98 4.85 -7.80
CA ALA A 69 -3.34 4.92 -6.39
C ALA A 69 -2.76 6.20 -5.77
N HIS A 70 -3.61 7.07 -5.22
CA HIS A 70 -3.23 8.37 -4.67
C HIS A 70 -3.35 8.33 -3.14
N GLY A 71 -2.21 8.18 -2.46
CA GLY A 71 -2.13 8.08 -1.00
C GLY A 71 -1.90 9.42 -0.32
N GLU A 72 -2.29 9.56 0.95
CA GLU A 72 -2.04 10.78 1.72
C GLU A 72 -0.54 11.05 1.93
N ARG A 73 0.26 10.00 2.07
CA ARG A 73 1.71 10.05 2.29
C ARG A 73 2.43 9.00 1.47
N ALA A 74 3.72 9.20 1.25
CA ALA A 74 4.62 8.24 0.63
C ALA A 74 4.88 7.05 1.60
N GLN A 75 3.88 6.20 1.78
CA GLN A 75 3.92 5.05 2.69
C GLN A 75 4.00 3.74 1.91
N ARG A 76 5.05 2.98 2.20
CA ARG A 76 5.33 1.71 1.49
C ARG A 76 4.16 0.74 1.54
N HIS A 77 3.54 0.53 2.71
CA HIS A 77 2.46 -0.44 2.83
C HIS A 77 1.25 -0.07 1.95
N LEU A 78 0.92 1.22 1.83
CA LEU A 78 -0.14 1.66 0.94
C LEU A 78 0.25 1.45 -0.53
N ALA A 79 1.48 1.78 -0.91
CA ALA A 79 2.00 1.53 -2.24
C ALA A 79 2.00 0.04 -2.57
N SER A 80 2.54 -0.81 -1.69
CA SER A 80 2.55 -2.28 -1.89
C SER A 80 1.14 -2.86 -1.99
N SER A 81 0.23 -2.43 -1.12
CA SER A 81 -1.15 -2.88 -1.10
C SER A 81 -1.91 -2.50 -2.38
N ALA A 82 -1.74 -1.27 -2.85
CA ALA A 82 -2.35 -0.80 -4.10
C ALA A 82 -1.81 -1.55 -5.32
N LEU A 83 -0.49 -1.72 -5.41
CA LEU A 83 0.15 -2.46 -6.50
C LEU A 83 -0.22 -3.94 -6.50
N GLN A 84 -0.39 -4.57 -5.33
CA GLN A 84 -0.92 -5.95 -5.21
C GLN A 84 -2.40 -6.04 -5.61
N ALA A 85 -3.18 -4.97 -5.40
CA ALA A 85 -4.56 -4.90 -5.87
C ALA A 85 -4.66 -4.73 -7.39
N GLY A 86 -3.55 -4.38 -8.06
CA GLY A 86 -3.44 -4.23 -9.52
C GLY A 86 -3.23 -2.80 -10.00
N ALA A 87 -3.04 -1.82 -9.10
CA ALA A 87 -2.70 -0.47 -9.54
C ALA A 87 -1.36 -0.47 -10.32
N SER A 88 -1.30 0.32 -11.39
CA SER A 88 -0.08 0.53 -12.20
C SER A 88 0.87 1.50 -11.50
N ALA A 89 0.31 2.52 -10.83
CA ALA A 89 1.12 3.53 -10.17
C ALA A 89 0.65 3.83 -8.74
N TYR A 90 1.58 4.33 -7.93
CA TYR A 90 1.30 4.91 -6.62
C TYR A 90 2.00 6.26 -6.47
N VAL A 91 1.25 7.27 -6.06
CA VAL A 91 1.75 8.63 -5.82
C VAL A 91 1.22 9.16 -4.50
N ALA A 92 2.08 9.83 -3.74
CA ALA A 92 1.66 10.54 -2.53
C ALA A 92 0.98 11.86 -2.87
N ARG A 93 0.08 12.32 -2.01
CA ARG A 93 -0.58 13.63 -2.15
C ARG A 93 0.41 14.81 -2.08
N THR A 94 1.56 14.58 -1.46
CA THR A 94 2.66 15.56 -1.35
C THR A 94 3.59 15.56 -2.56
N ALA A 95 3.37 14.69 -3.54
CA ALA A 95 4.15 14.64 -4.77
C ALA A 95 3.95 15.91 -5.60
N SER A 96 4.95 16.23 -6.41
CA SER A 96 4.87 17.34 -7.35
C SER A 96 3.86 17.07 -8.48
N THR A 97 3.44 18.13 -9.16
CA THR A 97 2.62 18.03 -10.37
C THR A 97 3.28 17.12 -11.41
N GLU A 98 4.59 17.25 -11.61
CA GLU A 98 5.35 16.44 -12.56
C GLU A 98 5.33 14.94 -12.22
N GLU A 99 5.43 14.59 -10.92
CA GLU A 99 5.36 13.20 -10.48
C GLU A 99 3.97 12.60 -10.70
N LEU A 100 2.92 13.38 -10.46
CA LEU A 100 1.55 12.95 -10.74
C LEU A 100 1.33 12.75 -12.25
N GLN A 101 1.84 13.64 -13.09
CA GLN A 101 1.78 13.49 -14.55
C GLN A 101 2.55 12.25 -15.03
N ARG A 102 3.76 12.00 -14.48
CA ARG A 102 4.53 10.78 -14.80
C ARG A 102 3.77 9.52 -14.40
N ALA A 103 3.15 9.52 -13.23
CA ALA A 103 2.35 8.40 -12.76
C ALA A 103 1.13 8.14 -13.65
N ALA A 104 0.44 9.20 -14.10
CA ALA A 104 -0.71 9.07 -15.00
C ALA A 104 -0.29 8.51 -16.37
N ARG A 105 0.79 9.03 -16.95
CA ARG A 105 1.34 8.52 -18.22
C ARG A 105 1.78 7.05 -18.09
N ALA A 106 2.54 6.73 -17.04
CA ALA A 106 2.96 5.35 -16.80
C ALA A 106 1.75 4.41 -16.64
N ALA A 107 0.71 4.85 -15.94
CA ALA A 107 -0.51 4.07 -15.80
C ALA A 107 -1.24 3.87 -17.13
N ARG A 108 -1.36 4.91 -17.97
CA ARG A 108 -1.92 4.83 -19.32
C ARG A 108 -1.14 3.82 -20.18
N ASP A 109 0.18 3.89 -20.13
CA ASP A 109 1.08 3.05 -20.92
C ASP A 109 1.30 1.64 -20.30
N GLN A 110 0.52 1.30 -19.25
CA GLN A 110 0.59 0.04 -18.48
C GLN A 110 1.96 -0.20 -17.84
N GLU A 111 2.72 0.85 -17.60
CA GLU A 111 4.00 0.80 -16.93
C GLU A 111 3.85 0.99 -15.42
N ARG A 112 4.84 0.49 -14.67
CA ARG A 112 4.87 0.66 -13.22
C ARG A 112 5.56 1.95 -12.81
N TYR A 113 4.88 2.73 -11.97
CA TYR A 113 5.45 3.90 -11.35
C TYR A 113 5.20 3.92 -9.84
N VAL A 114 6.21 4.21 -9.07
CA VAL A 114 6.09 4.43 -7.62
C VAL A 114 6.79 5.75 -7.30
N ASP A 115 6.06 6.62 -6.60
CA ASP A 115 6.57 7.90 -6.11
C ASP A 115 7.96 7.70 -5.45
N PRO A 116 9.01 8.41 -5.92
CA PRO A 116 10.36 8.30 -5.37
C PRO A 116 10.46 8.58 -3.86
N ALA A 117 9.51 9.35 -3.31
CA ALA A 117 9.42 9.60 -1.87
C ALA A 117 8.98 8.35 -1.08
N VAL A 118 8.43 7.31 -1.74
CA VAL A 118 8.11 6.04 -1.09
C VAL A 118 9.42 5.33 -0.73
N PRO A 119 9.69 5.08 0.55
CA PRO A 119 10.94 4.46 0.96
C PRO A 119 11.18 3.12 0.27
N PRO A 120 12.38 2.80 -0.23
CA PRO A 120 12.66 1.49 -0.82
C PRO A 120 12.52 0.36 0.20
N ARG A 121 12.28 -0.90 -0.26
CA ARG A 121 12.21 -2.06 0.63
C ARG A 121 13.44 -2.08 1.54
N GLY A 122 13.20 -2.08 2.86
CA GLY A 122 14.28 -2.18 3.86
C GLY A 122 14.90 -0.85 4.29
N SER A 123 14.37 0.32 3.91
CA SER A 123 14.94 1.63 4.28
C SER A 123 14.74 2.04 5.75
N ARG A 124 13.80 1.43 6.48
CA ARG A 124 13.78 1.51 7.95
C ARG A 124 14.40 0.23 8.50
N GLY A 125 15.57 0.36 9.11
CA GLY A 125 16.35 -0.64 9.83
C GLY A 125 16.14 -2.06 9.29
N MET A 126 16.94 -2.46 8.27
CA MET A 126 16.79 -3.78 7.66
C MET A 126 16.78 -4.86 8.74
N LEU A 127 15.62 -5.48 8.94
CA LEU A 127 15.56 -6.67 9.79
C LEU A 127 16.45 -7.75 9.19
N THR A 128 17.26 -8.39 10.00
CA THR A 128 17.99 -9.60 9.56
C THR A 128 16.99 -10.70 9.21
N LYS A 129 17.39 -11.67 8.42
CA LYS A 129 16.58 -12.85 8.13
C LYS A 129 15.97 -13.43 9.42
N ARG A 130 16.82 -13.61 10.44
CA ARG A 130 16.40 -14.17 11.72
C ARG A 130 15.39 -13.29 12.49
N GLN A 131 15.54 -11.99 12.43
CA GLN A 131 14.57 -11.07 13.03
C GLN A 131 13.20 -11.12 12.32
N ARG A 132 13.17 -11.29 11.00
CA ARG A 132 11.92 -11.47 10.23
C ARG A 132 11.25 -12.79 10.59
N GLU A 133 11.99 -13.90 10.63
CA GLU A 133 11.47 -15.21 11.01
C GLU A 133 10.83 -15.18 12.40
N ILE A 134 11.50 -14.57 13.36
CA ILE A 134 10.96 -14.42 14.72
C ILE A 134 9.70 -13.54 14.71
N LEU A 135 9.72 -12.40 14.05
CA LEU A 135 8.54 -11.53 14.01
C LEU A 135 7.36 -12.19 13.28
N GLN A 136 7.61 -13.02 12.26
CA GLN A 136 6.59 -13.80 11.58
C GLN A 136 5.91 -14.79 12.54
N LEU A 137 6.67 -15.56 13.31
CA LEU A 137 6.12 -16.49 14.31
C LEU A 137 5.30 -15.73 15.37
N LEU A 138 5.81 -14.57 15.83
CA LEU A 138 5.09 -13.74 16.76
C LEU A 138 3.79 -13.14 16.14
N ALA A 139 3.77 -12.85 14.84
CA ALA A 139 2.59 -12.39 14.11
C ALA A 139 1.53 -13.50 14.01
N ASN A 140 1.96 -14.75 13.85
CA ASN A 140 1.10 -15.93 13.86
C ASN A 140 0.57 -16.30 15.27
N GLY A 141 0.94 -15.52 16.29
CA GLY A 141 0.47 -15.75 17.67
C GLY A 141 1.38 -16.69 18.48
N GLU A 142 2.50 -17.13 17.93
CA GLU A 142 3.39 -18.07 18.61
C GLU A 142 4.10 -17.43 19.81
N SER A 143 4.37 -18.27 20.83
CA SER A 143 5.12 -17.85 22.00
C SER A 143 6.63 -17.80 21.72
N THR A 144 7.38 -17.09 22.57
CA THR A 144 8.85 -17.07 22.51
C THR A 144 9.45 -18.48 22.60
N THR A 145 8.83 -19.35 23.41
CA THR A 145 9.23 -20.75 23.60
C THR A 145 9.05 -21.55 22.31
N VAL A 146 7.92 -21.39 21.63
CA VAL A 146 7.63 -22.06 20.35
C VAL A 146 8.58 -21.54 19.28
N ALA A 147 8.75 -20.22 19.17
CA ALA A 147 9.69 -19.61 18.24
C ALA A 147 11.13 -20.09 18.46
N ALA A 148 11.56 -20.24 19.70
CA ALA A 148 12.88 -20.78 20.04
C ALA A 148 13.05 -22.22 19.51
N ARG A 149 12.07 -23.07 19.75
CA ARG A 149 12.06 -24.46 19.29
C ARG A 149 12.05 -24.57 17.76
N GLU A 150 11.17 -23.82 17.08
CA GLU A 150 11.07 -23.89 15.62
C GLU A 150 12.30 -23.36 14.89
N LEU A 151 12.98 -22.41 15.52
CA LEU A 151 14.14 -21.78 14.92
C LEU A 151 15.48 -22.37 15.43
N ASP A 152 15.44 -23.41 16.26
CA ASP A 152 16.60 -24.03 16.90
C ASP A 152 17.49 -23.01 17.64
N LEU A 153 16.84 -22.22 18.50
CA LEU A 153 17.46 -21.18 19.32
C LEU A 153 17.08 -21.34 20.80
N SER A 154 17.86 -20.68 21.68
CA SER A 154 17.42 -20.46 23.05
C SER A 154 16.37 -19.34 23.12
N GLU A 155 15.48 -19.40 24.12
CA GLU A 155 14.51 -18.32 24.36
C GLU A 155 15.20 -16.97 24.58
N GLU A 156 16.37 -16.96 25.21
CA GLU A 156 17.13 -15.73 25.45
C GLU A 156 17.67 -15.15 24.13
N THR A 157 18.06 -16.01 23.20
CA THR A 157 18.45 -15.58 21.85
C THR A 157 17.26 -14.98 21.09
N VAL A 158 16.08 -15.59 21.19
CA VAL A 158 14.83 -15.02 20.58
C VAL A 158 14.50 -13.68 21.20
N LYS A 159 14.57 -13.52 22.52
CA LYS A 159 14.35 -12.22 23.20
C LYS A 159 15.34 -11.16 22.72
N THR A 160 16.62 -11.52 22.57
CA THR A 160 17.67 -10.63 22.08
C THR A 160 17.39 -10.17 20.64
N HIS A 161 17.06 -11.08 19.74
CA HIS A 161 16.68 -10.73 18.36
C HIS A 161 15.44 -9.86 18.32
N THR A 162 14.43 -10.16 19.15
CA THR A 162 13.21 -9.35 19.26
C THR A 162 13.56 -7.93 19.73
N LYS A 163 14.36 -7.77 20.77
CA LYS A 163 14.82 -6.46 21.27
C LYS A 163 15.52 -5.65 20.16
N HIS A 164 16.40 -6.28 19.41
CA HIS A 164 17.09 -5.62 18.29
C HIS A 164 16.12 -5.28 17.15
N ALA A 165 15.13 -6.13 16.87
CA ALA A 165 14.09 -5.85 15.89
C ALA A 165 13.24 -4.64 16.32
N LEU A 166 12.85 -4.57 17.61
CA LEU A 166 12.12 -3.43 18.14
C LEU A 166 12.92 -2.12 17.97
N ALA A 167 14.20 -2.12 18.31
CA ALA A 167 15.06 -0.94 18.17
C ALA A 167 15.17 -0.50 16.70
N ARG A 168 15.35 -1.45 15.77
CA ARG A 168 15.43 -1.15 14.33
C ARG A 168 14.13 -0.59 13.75
N LEU A 169 12.99 -1.09 14.21
CA LEU A 169 11.67 -0.64 13.77
C LEU A 169 11.19 0.62 14.49
N GLY A 170 11.89 1.07 15.54
CA GLY A 170 11.41 2.13 16.43
C GLY A 170 10.12 1.73 17.17
N ALA A 171 9.94 0.45 17.43
CA ALA A 171 8.77 -0.10 18.08
C ALA A 171 8.85 0.02 19.61
N ARG A 172 7.73 0.33 20.26
CA ARG A 172 7.64 0.47 21.72
C ARG A 172 7.53 -0.89 22.45
N ASN A 173 6.96 -1.88 21.78
CA ASN A 173 6.77 -3.23 22.30
C ASN A 173 6.65 -4.23 21.13
N ARG A 174 6.58 -5.52 21.45
CA ARG A 174 6.54 -6.59 20.45
C ARG A 174 5.30 -6.52 19.53
N THR A 175 4.13 -6.20 20.07
CA THR A 175 2.90 -6.03 19.27
C THR A 175 3.03 -4.87 18.29
N HIS A 176 3.63 -3.77 18.73
CA HIS A 176 3.92 -2.64 17.85
C HIS A 176 4.96 -2.99 16.78
N ALA A 177 5.96 -3.81 17.09
CA ALA A 177 6.94 -4.29 16.11
C ALA A 177 6.29 -5.17 15.04
N VAL A 178 5.42 -6.09 15.43
CA VAL A 178 4.63 -6.91 14.49
C VAL A 178 3.74 -6.02 13.62
N ALA A 179 3.01 -5.08 14.22
CA ALA A 179 2.15 -4.16 13.47
C ALA A 179 2.93 -3.29 12.46
N ILE A 180 4.15 -2.85 12.80
CA ILE A 180 5.02 -2.14 11.87
C ILE A 180 5.51 -3.09 10.77
N ALA A 181 5.97 -4.29 11.14
CA ALA A 181 6.52 -5.25 10.19
C ALA A 181 5.50 -5.69 9.14
N LEU A 182 4.24 -5.93 9.54
CA LEU A 182 3.11 -6.19 8.63
C LEU A 182 2.83 -4.98 7.73
N ARG A 183 2.71 -3.77 8.30
CA ARG A 183 2.43 -2.54 7.53
C ARG A 183 3.52 -2.20 6.52
N GLU A 184 4.77 -2.47 6.84
CA GLU A 184 5.92 -2.22 5.96
C GLU A 184 6.20 -3.42 5.03
N CYS A 185 5.33 -4.45 5.03
CA CYS A 185 5.49 -5.68 4.25
C CYS A 185 6.88 -6.33 4.45
N LEU A 186 7.37 -6.33 5.68
CA LEU A 186 8.61 -6.97 6.09
C LEU A 186 8.36 -8.44 6.47
N ILE A 187 7.13 -8.75 6.86
CA ILE A 187 6.56 -10.08 7.15
C ILE A 187 5.15 -10.15 6.54
N ASP A 188 4.59 -11.35 6.44
CA ASP A 188 3.28 -11.64 5.86
C ASP A 188 2.19 -11.81 6.94
#